data_bd9ffb9e699ccd76ab62def2ea9c58fd
#
_entry.id   bd9ffb9e699ccd76ab62def2ea9c58fd
#
_cell.length_a   1.000
_cell.length_b   1.000
_cell.length_c   1.000
_cell.angle_alpha   90.00
_cell.angle_beta   90.00
_cell.angle_gamma   90.00
#
_symmetry.space_group_name_H-M   'P 1'
#
loop_
_entity.id
_entity.type
_entity.pdbx_description
1 polymer ?
#
loop_
_entity_poly.entity_id
_entity_poly.type
_entity_poly.pdbx_seq_one_letter_code
_entity_poly.pdbx_strand_id
1 'polypeptide(L)'
;MAVPRVEKLFDRFDQHLAAKGYMARGGQIIDASIVPVPRQRNGRDENAELQAGRTPAGWKQKPAKLRQKDRDARWTKKHGGSFFGYKNHVNADAKHKLIRHYAVTDAAVHDSQELDGLLDEDNTCNDVFADSAYRSAEIEAKLRASGYNSRIHRRGRRNHPLSLAQVRVNHAKSRIRARIEHVFGAQQNAPGGRIVRTIGIVRARAKIGLQNLAYNIRRLVTLERLAAA
;
A
#
# COMPACT_ATOMS: atom_id res chain seq x y z
N MET A 1 5.61 21.86 -2.92
CA MET A 1 4.36 21.45 -3.61
C MET A 1 3.25 21.43 -2.57
N ALA A 2 2.04 21.94 -2.89
CA ALA A 2 0.93 21.87 -1.94
C ALA A 2 0.49 20.40 -1.76
N VAL A 3 0.37 19.96 -0.51
CA VAL A 3 -0.16 18.62 -0.16
C VAL A 3 -1.55 18.50 -0.75
N PRO A 4 -1.87 17.42 -1.50
CA PRO A 4 -3.20 17.21 -2.05
C PRO A 4 -4.28 17.28 -0.96
N ARG A 5 -5.46 17.81 -1.31
CA ARG A 5 -6.56 18.02 -0.34
C ARG A 5 -6.99 16.73 0.38
N VAL A 6 -6.88 15.59 -0.29
CA VAL A 6 -7.26 14.28 0.29
C VAL A 6 -6.27 13.83 1.37
N GLU A 7 -4.98 14.05 1.18
CA GLU A 7 -3.95 13.76 2.19
C GLU A 7 -4.19 14.60 3.44
N LYS A 8 -4.46 15.90 3.30
CA LYS A 8 -4.82 16.77 4.43
C LYS A 8 -6.07 16.30 5.19
N LEU A 9 -7.08 15.77 4.48
CA LEU A 9 -8.27 15.22 5.11
C LEU A 9 -7.94 13.94 5.88
N PHE A 10 -7.08 13.11 5.33
CA PHE A 10 -6.62 11.88 5.97
C PHE A 10 -5.85 12.21 7.26
N ASP A 11 -4.89 13.13 7.22
CA ASP A 11 -4.09 13.57 8.37
C ASP A 11 -4.97 14.16 9.48
N ARG A 12 -5.95 15.01 9.11
CA ARG A 12 -6.91 15.57 10.07
C ARG A 12 -7.79 14.49 10.71
N PHE A 13 -8.13 13.46 9.95
CA PHE A 13 -8.90 12.35 10.50
C PHE A 13 -8.04 11.49 11.44
N ASP A 14 -6.76 11.28 11.14
CA ASP A 14 -5.85 10.56 12.03
C ASP A 14 -5.64 11.31 13.34
N GLN A 15 -5.49 12.65 13.32
CA GLN A 15 -5.50 13.49 14.52
C GLN A 15 -6.78 13.34 15.34
N HIS A 16 -7.95 13.26 14.68
CA HIS A 16 -9.21 13.00 15.34
C HIS A 16 -9.25 11.62 16.00
N LEU A 17 -8.69 10.59 15.36
CA LEU A 17 -8.56 9.25 15.95
C LEU A 17 -7.69 9.28 17.21
N ALA A 18 -6.55 9.97 17.17
CA ALA A 18 -5.67 10.12 18.31
C ALA A 18 -6.36 10.85 19.47
N ALA A 19 -7.10 11.94 19.21
CA ALA A 19 -7.87 12.69 20.20
C ALA A 19 -8.98 11.83 20.86
N LYS A 20 -9.54 10.84 20.14
CA LYS A 20 -10.50 9.86 20.66
C LYS A 20 -9.82 8.67 21.38
N GLY A 21 -8.50 8.68 21.56
CA GLY A 21 -7.75 7.60 22.23
C GLY A 21 -7.40 6.39 21.35
N TYR A 22 -7.70 6.45 20.04
CA TYR A 22 -7.30 5.42 19.08
C TYR A 22 -5.89 5.67 18.56
N MET A 23 -4.90 5.74 19.47
CA MET A 23 -3.50 5.85 19.12
C MET A 23 -2.99 4.57 18.46
N ALA A 24 -1.97 4.67 17.60
CA ALA A 24 -1.33 3.52 16.97
C ALA A 24 -0.68 2.61 18.00
N ARG A 25 -1.01 1.31 17.99
CA ARG A 25 -0.57 0.35 19.02
C ARG A 25 -0.33 -1.05 18.45
N GLY A 26 0.54 -1.79 19.17
CA GLY A 26 0.77 -3.21 18.92
C GLY A 26 1.69 -3.50 17.73
N GLY A 27 2.41 -2.51 17.28
CA GLY A 27 3.26 -2.54 16.11
C GLY A 27 2.53 -2.11 14.84
N GLN A 28 3.27 -2.04 13.76
CA GLN A 28 2.80 -1.56 12.47
C GLN A 28 2.93 -2.65 11.41
N ILE A 29 1.92 -2.78 10.57
CA ILE A 29 1.86 -3.76 9.49
C ILE A 29 1.93 -3.01 8.18
N ILE A 30 3.00 -3.28 7.40
CA ILE A 30 3.24 -2.64 6.10
C ILE A 30 3.03 -3.67 5.01
N ASP A 31 2.17 -3.34 4.05
CA ASP A 31 1.90 -4.19 2.90
C ASP A 31 1.36 -3.33 1.73
N ALA A 32 1.31 -3.92 0.52
CA ALA A 32 0.82 -3.26 -0.67
C ALA A 32 -0.25 -4.07 -1.39
N SER A 33 -1.31 -3.39 -1.79
CA SER A 33 -2.35 -3.94 -2.63
C SER A 33 -2.28 -3.36 -4.04
N ILE A 34 -2.42 -4.23 -5.05
CA ILE A 34 -2.55 -3.79 -6.43
C ILE A 34 -3.96 -3.24 -6.64
N VAL A 35 -4.04 -2.04 -7.19
CA VAL A 35 -5.28 -1.36 -7.55
C VAL A 35 -5.39 -1.32 -9.08
N PRO A 36 -6.15 -2.22 -9.69
CA PRO A 36 -6.28 -2.30 -11.13
C PRO A 36 -6.95 -1.06 -11.73
N VAL A 37 -6.55 -0.72 -12.96
CA VAL A 37 -7.26 0.22 -13.83
C VAL A 37 -7.68 -0.50 -15.12
N PRO A 38 -8.59 0.07 -15.92
CA PRO A 38 -8.96 -0.52 -17.20
C PRO A 38 -7.73 -0.79 -18.07
N ARG A 39 -7.57 -2.03 -18.53
CA ARG A 39 -6.44 -2.43 -19.35
C ARG A 39 -6.42 -1.64 -20.63
N GLN A 40 -5.25 -1.23 -21.06
CA GLN A 40 -5.03 -0.49 -22.29
C GLN A 40 -4.25 -1.34 -23.29
N ARG A 41 -4.70 -1.31 -24.54
CA ARG A 41 -3.95 -1.91 -25.64
C ARG A 41 -3.01 -0.85 -26.21
N ASN A 42 -1.73 -0.99 -25.94
CA ASN A 42 -0.66 -0.17 -26.45
C ASN A 42 0.26 -1.05 -27.30
N GLY A 43 0.85 -0.49 -28.34
CA GLY A 43 1.92 -1.13 -29.09
C GLY A 43 3.19 -1.28 -28.24
N ARG A 44 4.13 -2.10 -28.71
CA ARG A 44 5.40 -2.33 -28.03
C ARG A 44 6.20 -1.03 -27.88
N ASP A 45 6.30 -0.26 -28.97
CA ASP A 45 7.02 1.02 -28.99
C ASP A 45 6.33 2.08 -28.14
N GLU A 46 4.98 2.15 -28.17
CA GLU A 46 4.22 3.03 -27.28
C GLU A 46 4.51 2.73 -25.80
N ASN A 47 4.61 1.45 -25.42
CA ASN A 47 4.94 1.05 -24.04
C ASN A 47 6.39 1.42 -23.67
N ALA A 48 7.34 1.27 -24.59
CA ALA A 48 8.73 1.68 -24.37
C ALA A 48 8.85 3.18 -24.13
N GLU A 49 8.15 4.01 -24.91
CA GLU A 49 8.12 5.46 -24.70
C GLU A 49 7.49 5.85 -23.37
N LEU A 50 6.39 5.17 -22.98
CA LEU A 50 5.74 5.39 -21.69
C LEU A 50 6.65 5.00 -20.50
N GLN A 51 7.39 3.90 -20.62
CA GLN A 51 8.38 3.49 -19.62
C GLN A 51 9.51 4.51 -19.48
N ALA A 52 9.90 5.13 -20.58
CA ALA A 52 10.88 6.21 -20.59
C ALA A 52 10.31 7.59 -20.18
N GLY A 53 9.07 7.63 -19.66
CA GLY A 53 8.39 8.86 -19.23
C GLY A 53 7.93 9.78 -20.38
N ARG A 54 8.01 9.30 -21.64
CA ARG A 54 7.62 10.09 -22.83
C ARG A 54 6.18 9.76 -23.25
N THR A 55 5.54 10.73 -23.90
CA THR A 55 4.24 10.51 -24.56
C THR A 55 4.49 10.10 -26.00
N PRO A 56 3.94 8.96 -26.48
CA PRO A 56 4.06 8.54 -27.87
C PRO A 56 3.66 9.62 -28.86
N ALA A 57 4.52 9.87 -29.85
CA ALA A 57 4.31 10.97 -30.80
C ALA A 57 2.97 10.88 -31.53
N GLY A 58 2.57 9.67 -31.94
CA GLY A 58 1.29 9.44 -32.62
C GLY A 58 0.05 9.71 -31.74
N TRP A 59 0.20 9.81 -30.41
CA TRP A 59 -0.91 10.17 -29.52
C TRP A 59 -1.13 11.69 -29.45
N LYS A 60 -0.05 12.47 -29.60
CA LYS A 60 -0.15 13.94 -29.61
C LYS A 60 -1.01 14.45 -30.77
N GLN A 61 -0.98 13.73 -31.89
CA GLN A 61 -1.81 14.03 -33.08
C GLN A 61 -3.27 13.57 -32.95
N LYS A 62 -3.60 12.78 -31.89
CA LYS A 62 -4.94 12.24 -31.64
C LYS A 62 -5.40 12.61 -30.22
N PRO A 63 -5.87 13.86 -29.99
CA PRO A 63 -6.20 14.34 -28.64
C PRO A 63 -7.25 13.49 -27.91
N ALA A 64 -8.22 12.94 -28.63
CA ALA A 64 -9.23 12.04 -28.06
C ALA A 64 -8.59 10.74 -27.51
N LYS A 65 -7.67 10.11 -28.27
CA LYS A 65 -6.90 8.96 -27.81
C LYS A 65 -6.06 9.31 -26.57
N LEU A 66 -5.35 10.44 -26.63
CA LEU A 66 -4.48 10.89 -25.52
C LEU A 66 -5.24 11.08 -24.22
N ARG A 67 -6.47 11.64 -24.26
CA ARG A 67 -7.31 11.84 -23.07
C ARG A 67 -7.80 10.54 -22.43
N GLN A 68 -7.87 9.45 -23.21
CA GLN A 68 -8.33 8.13 -22.75
C GLN A 68 -7.20 7.23 -22.26
N LYS A 69 -5.94 7.62 -22.49
CA LYS A 69 -4.77 6.81 -22.13
C LYS A 69 -4.22 7.21 -20.77
N ASP A 70 -4.09 6.24 -19.90
CA ASP A 70 -3.35 6.41 -18.64
C ASP A 70 -1.86 6.22 -18.91
N ARG A 71 -1.10 7.30 -18.74
CA ARG A 71 0.35 7.32 -19.00
C ARG A 71 1.18 6.97 -17.78
N ASP A 72 0.55 6.93 -16.61
CA ASP A 72 1.23 6.74 -15.32
C ASP A 72 1.07 5.29 -14.81
N ALA A 73 -0.04 4.63 -15.14
CA ALA A 73 -0.26 3.24 -14.78
C ALA A 73 0.79 2.30 -15.43
N ARG A 74 1.21 1.28 -14.72
CA ARG A 74 2.21 0.30 -15.17
C ARG A 74 1.73 -1.13 -15.00
N TRP A 75 2.37 -2.02 -15.74
CA TRP A 75 2.19 -3.46 -15.60
C TRP A 75 3.05 -4.00 -14.46
N THR A 76 2.48 -4.93 -13.71
CA THR A 76 3.20 -5.75 -12.72
C THR A 76 2.73 -7.20 -12.80
N LYS A 77 3.54 -8.12 -12.27
CA LYS A 77 3.19 -9.54 -12.14
C LYS A 77 3.08 -9.91 -10.67
N LYS A 78 2.00 -10.60 -10.30
CA LYS A 78 1.82 -11.16 -8.95
C LYS A 78 1.11 -12.51 -9.06
N HIS A 79 1.66 -13.54 -8.42
CA HIS A 79 1.10 -14.92 -8.44
C HIS A 79 0.76 -15.44 -9.85
N GLY A 80 1.65 -15.23 -10.82
CA GLY A 80 1.45 -15.65 -12.22
C GLY A 80 0.49 -14.79 -13.03
N GLY A 81 -0.26 -13.90 -12.41
CA GLY A 81 -1.15 -12.95 -13.07
C GLY A 81 -0.47 -11.64 -13.45
N SER A 82 -0.89 -11.02 -14.58
CA SER A 82 -0.45 -9.70 -15.00
C SER A 82 -1.52 -8.66 -14.69
N PHE A 83 -1.13 -7.59 -13.99
CA PHE A 83 -2.01 -6.51 -13.56
C PHE A 83 -1.52 -5.18 -14.11
N PHE A 84 -2.45 -4.35 -14.55
CA PHE A 84 -2.17 -2.99 -15.02
C PHE A 84 -2.84 -2.00 -14.09
N GLY A 85 -2.07 -1.07 -13.52
CA GLY A 85 -2.62 -0.09 -12.59
C GLY A 85 -1.60 0.55 -11.66
N TYR A 86 -2.03 0.70 -10.42
CA TYR A 86 -1.31 1.34 -9.33
C TYR A 86 -1.16 0.39 -8.14
N LYS A 87 -0.39 0.78 -7.15
CA LYS A 87 -0.33 0.15 -5.83
C LYS A 87 -0.77 1.12 -4.75
N ASN A 88 -1.51 0.60 -3.78
CA ASN A 88 -1.79 1.25 -2.52
C ASN A 88 -0.90 0.60 -1.46
N HIS A 89 0.17 1.28 -1.06
CA HIS A 89 1.03 0.89 0.04
C HIS A 89 0.43 1.47 1.30
N VAL A 90 0.24 0.65 2.32
CA VAL A 90 -0.35 1.10 3.58
C VAL A 90 0.46 0.63 4.77
N ASN A 91 0.50 1.47 5.79
CA ASN A 91 0.86 1.12 7.15
C ASN A 91 -0.41 1.14 7.98
N ALA A 92 -0.75 0.02 8.61
CA ALA A 92 -1.86 -0.08 9.54
C ALA A 92 -1.37 -0.51 10.92
N ASP A 93 -1.93 0.09 11.98
CA ASP A 93 -1.62 -0.38 13.33
C ASP A 93 -2.18 -1.79 13.59
N ALA A 94 -1.40 -2.60 14.29
CA ALA A 94 -1.76 -4.00 14.49
C ALA A 94 -2.94 -4.17 15.46
N LYS A 95 -3.20 -3.24 16.37
CA LYS A 95 -4.28 -3.35 17.36
C LYS A 95 -5.63 -2.98 16.76
N HIS A 96 -5.76 -1.77 16.23
CA HIS A 96 -7.05 -1.24 15.78
C HIS A 96 -7.31 -1.53 14.30
N LYS A 97 -6.28 -1.90 13.53
CA LYS A 97 -6.33 -2.09 12.06
C LYS A 97 -6.71 -0.79 11.33
N LEU A 98 -6.34 0.36 11.88
CA LEU A 98 -6.49 1.66 11.26
C LEU A 98 -5.28 1.95 10.37
N ILE A 99 -5.49 2.47 9.18
CA ILE A 99 -4.42 2.94 8.30
C ILE A 99 -3.87 4.22 8.91
N ARG A 100 -2.55 4.27 9.14
CA ARG A 100 -1.84 5.45 9.67
C ARG A 100 -1.16 6.24 8.56
N HIS A 101 -0.45 5.53 7.70
CA HIS A 101 0.20 6.12 6.54
C HIS A 101 -0.14 5.35 5.28
N TYR A 102 -0.14 6.02 4.15
CA TYR A 102 -0.27 5.38 2.85
C TYR A 102 0.51 6.12 1.78
N ALA A 103 0.95 5.38 0.76
CA ALA A 103 1.52 5.92 -0.46
C ALA A 103 0.89 5.25 -1.68
N VAL A 104 0.78 6.00 -2.77
CA VAL A 104 0.24 5.47 -4.04
C VAL A 104 1.29 5.65 -5.13
N THR A 105 1.70 4.53 -5.70
CA THR A 105 2.68 4.47 -6.79
C THR A 105 2.07 3.83 -8.03
N ASP A 106 2.78 3.83 -9.14
CA ASP A 106 2.47 2.92 -10.22
C ASP A 106 2.75 1.46 -9.79
N ALA A 107 2.16 0.49 -10.49
CA ALA A 107 2.25 -0.90 -10.09
C ALA A 107 3.63 -1.54 -10.30
N ALA A 108 4.57 -0.91 -11.01
CA ALA A 108 5.90 -1.45 -11.25
C ALA A 108 6.88 -1.13 -10.10
N VAL A 109 6.60 -0.12 -9.28
CA VAL A 109 7.42 0.24 -8.11
C VAL A 109 7.47 -0.95 -7.15
N HIS A 110 8.66 -1.32 -6.69
CA HIS A 110 8.82 -2.41 -5.74
C HIS A 110 8.34 -1.98 -4.33
N ASP A 111 7.60 -2.86 -3.66
CA ASP A 111 6.93 -2.53 -2.38
C ASP A 111 7.91 -2.03 -1.30
N SER A 112 9.13 -2.56 -1.28
CA SER A 112 10.16 -2.18 -0.31
C SER A 112 10.69 -0.75 -0.46
N GLN A 113 10.48 -0.10 -1.62
CA GLN A 113 10.93 1.29 -1.84
C GLN A 113 10.10 2.31 -1.05
N GLU A 114 8.86 1.95 -0.70
CA GLU A 114 7.96 2.84 0.03
C GLU A 114 8.02 2.63 1.56
N LEU A 115 8.85 1.68 2.05
CA LEU A 115 8.89 1.30 3.47
C LEU A 115 9.19 2.51 4.38
N ASP A 116 10.24 3.26 4.06
CA ASP A 116 10.73 4.34 4.91
C ASP A 116 9.68 5.46 5.08
N GLY A 117 8.97 5.80 3.99
CA GLY A 117 7.91 6.81 4.00
C GLY A 117 6.60 6.37 4.66
N LEU A 118 6.49 5.08 4.98
CA LEU A 118 5.31 4.50 5.62
C LEU A 118 5.49 4.25 7.12
N LEU A 119 6.71 4.35 7.65
CA LEU A 119 6.94 4.13 9.08
C LEU A 119 6.20 5.17 9.91
N ASP A 120 5.57 4.70 10.97
CA ASP A 120 4.80 5.49 11.93
C ASP A 120 5.62 5.61 13.23
N GLU A 121 6.11 6.81 13.50
CA GLU A 121 6.92 7.12 14.69
C GLU A 121 6.05 7.24 15.95
N ASP A 122 4.75 7.48 15.79
CA ASP A 122 3.79 7.63 16.88
C ASP A 122 3.26 6.29 17.39
N ASN A 123 3.64 5.15 16.77
CA ASN A 123 3.21 3.84 17.22
C ASN A 123 3.88 3.47 18.54
N THR A 124 3.08 3.17 19.56
CA THR A 124 3.59 2.81 20.92
C THR A 124 4.38 1.50 20.99
N CYS A 125 4.56 0.82 19.86
CA CYS A 125 5.32 -0.43 19.76
C CYS A 125 6.18 -0.39 18.50
N ASN A 126 7.47 -0.61 18.65
CA ASN A 126 8.47 -0.51 17.58
C ASN A 126 8.50 -1.73 16.64
N ASP A 127 7.58 -2.69 16.78
CA ASP A 127 7.53 -3.88 15.92
C ASP A 127 7.01 -3.53 14.51
N VAL A 128 7.78 -3.86 13.46
CA VAL A 128 7.44 -3.64 12.05
C VAL A 128 7.22 -5.00 11.36
N PHE A 129 5.97 -5.29 11.01
CA PHE A 129 5.56 -6.51 10.32
C PHE A 129 5.41 -6.24 8.82
N ALA A 130 6.11 -7.03 8.00
CA ALA A 130 5.96 -7.01 6.54
C ALA A 130 6.25 -8.39 5.96
N ASP A 131 5.97 -8.58 4.68
CA ASP A 131 6.29 -9.82 3.99
C ASP A 131 7.79 -9.93 3.66
N SER A 132 8.20 -11.07 3.10
CA SER A 132 9.60 -11.31 2.77
C SER A 132 10.13 -10.48 1.59
N ALA A 133 9.27 -9.82 0.82
CA ALA A 133 9.67 -8.93 -0.27
C ALA A 133 10.31 -7.64 0.26
N TYR A 134 9.97 -7.24 1.49
CA TYR A 134 10.60 -6.11 2.18
C TYR A 134 11.93 -6.44 2.83
N ARG A 135 12.38 -7.71 2.80
CA ARG A 135 13.59 -8.12 3.51
C ARG A 135 14.85 -7.93 2.69
N SER A 136 15.71 -7.02 3.12
CA SER A 136 17.10 -6.87 2.66
C SER A 136 18.02 -6.54 3.85
N ALA A 137 19.33 -6.73 3.68
CA ALA A 137 20.29 -6.36 4.71
C ALA A 137 20.25 -4.86 5.00
N GLU A 138 20.06 -4.05 3.99
CA GLU A 138 19.94 -2.59 4.09
C GLU A 138 18.71 -2.18 4.90
N ILE A 139 17.53 -2.73 4.58
CA ILE A 139 16.30 -2.43 5.32
C ILE A 139 16.39 -2.87 6.78
N GLU A 140 16.95 -4.06 7.05
CA GLU A 140 17.15 -4.54 8.41
C GLU A 140 18.11 -3.63 9.21
N ALA A 141 19.16 -3.10 8.56
CA ALA A 141 20.08 -2.15 9.18
C ALA A 141 19.40 -0.80 9.45
N LYS A 142 18.64 -0.27 8.50
CA LYS A 142 17.87 0.98 8.65
C LYS A 142 16.86 0.87 9.80
N LEU A 143 16.03 -0.17 9.82
CA LEU A 143 15.03 -0.36 10.87
C LEU A 143 15.70 -0.42 12.25
N ARG A 144 16.85 -1.11 12.37
CA ARG A 144 17.59 -1.18 13.63
C ARG A 144 18.14 0.17 14.03
N ALA A 145 18.72 0.92 13.08
CA ALA A 145 19.27 2.26 13.34
C ALA A 145 18.20 3.25 13.82
N SER A 146 16.96 3.11 13.30
CA SER A 146 15.81 3.91 13.71
C SER A 146 15.06 3.35 14.93
N GLY A 147 15.60 2.35 15.62
CA GLY A 147 15.01 1.81 16.86
C GLY A 147 13.83 0.85 16.64
N TYR A 148 13.57 0.43 15.41
CA TYR A 148 12.49 -0.51 15.12
C TYR A 148 12.93 -1.97 15.24
N ASN A 149 12.02 -2.83 15.70
CA ASN A 149 12.17 -4.27 15.74
C ASN A 149 11.64 -4.89 14.45
N SER A 150 12.50 -5.40 13.58
CA SER A 150 12.08 -6.08 12.37
C SER A 150 11.34 -7.38 12.68
N ARG A 151 10.08 -7.44 12.29
CA ARG A 151 9.24 -8.65 12.25
C ARG A 151 8.97 -9.08 10.81
N ILE A 152 9.78 -8.64 9.86
CA ILE A 152 9.71 -9.04 8.45
C ILE A 152 9.94 -10.55 8.34
N HIS A 153 9.17 -11.22 7.46
CA HIS A 153 9.30 -12.65 7.23
C HIS A 153 10.68 -13.01 6.69
N ARG A 154 11.22 -14.12 7.16
CA ARG A 154 12.42 -14.72 6.57
C ARG A 154 12.04 -15.51 5.32
N ARG A 155 12.88 -15.46 4.30
CA ARG A 155 12.75 -16.22 3.06
C ARG A 155 13.85 -17.26 2.97
N GLY A 156 13.48 -18.51 2.70
CA GLY A 156 14.43 -19.56 2.36
C GLY A 156 15.07 -19.30 0.98
N ARG A 157 16.27 -19.81 0.79
CA ARG A 157 16.98 -19.83 -0.51
C ARG A 157 17.02 -21.26 -1.04
N ARG A 158 17.31 -21.44 -2.34
CA ARG A 158 17.29 -22.75 -3.01
C ARG A 158 18.04 -23.85 -2.24
N ASN A 159 19.23 -23.57 -1.74
CA ASN A 159 20.08 -24.53 -1.02
C ASN A 159 20.10 -24.28 0.50
N HIS A 160 19.32 -23.34 1.00
CA HIS A 160 19.23 -22.98 2.41
C HIS A 160 17.76 -22.76 2.79
N PRO A 161 16.97 -23.84 2.95
CA PRO A 161 15.58 -23.73 3.40
C PRO A 161 15.52 -23.18 4.81
N LEU A 162 14.36 -22.68 5.18
CA LEU A 162 14.13 -22.23 6.56
C LEU A 162 14.16 -23.42 7.52
N SER A 163 14.82 -23.25 8.68
CA SER A 163 14.73 -24.20 9.77
C SER A 163 13.31 -24.26 10.34
N LEU A 164 12.95 -25.36 11.02
CA LEU A 164 11.64 -25.50 11.67
C LEU A 164 11.36 -24.37 12.67
N ALA A 165 12.39 -23.92 13.41
CA ALA A 165 12.29 -22.77 14.31
C ALA A 165 11.94 -21.48 13.56
N GLN A 166 12.60 -21.22 12.41
CA GLN A 166 12.31 -20.05 11.57
C GLN A 166 10.91 -20.10 10.95
N VAL A 167 10.43 -21.28 10.55
CA VAL A 167 9.06 -21.47 10.06
C VAL A 167 8.06 -21.14 11.17
N ARG A 168 8.24 -21.65 12.40
CA ARG A 168 7.38 -21.33 13.55
C ARG A 168 7.33 -19.83 13.82
N VAL A 169 8.49 -19.15 13.80
CA VAL A 169 8.57 -17.69 13.99
C VAL A 169 7.82 -16.97 12.86
N ASN A 170 7.97 -17.40 11.60
CA ASN A 170 7.21 -16.82 10.49
C ASN A 170 5.70 -17.01 10.66
N HIS A 171 5.25 -18.18 11.14
CA HIS A 171 3.83 -18.42 11.45
C HIS A 171 3.28 -17.45 12.50
N ALA A 172 4.03 -17.18 13.57
CA ALA A 172 3.64 -16.21 14.59
C ALA A 172 3.51 -14.80 14.00
N LYS A 173 4.46 -14.38 13.14
CA LYS A 173 4.41 -13.10 12.43
C LYS A 173 3.21 -13.04 11.46
N SER A 174 2.91 -14.13 10.76
CA SER A 174 1.79 -14.22 9.81
C SER A 174 0.44 -13.95 10.48
N ARG A 175 0.22 -14.39 11.72
CA ARG A 175 -1.02 -14.14 12.46
C ARG A 175 -1.29 -12.64 12.66
N ILE A 176 -0.23 -11.86 12.88
CA ILE A 176 -0.36 -10.40 13.02
C ILE A 176 -0.51 -9.76 11.64
N ARG A 177 0.34 -10.14 10.68
CA ARG A 177 0.32 -9.59 9.33
C ARG A 177 -1.02 -9.83 8.61
N ALA A 178 -1.65 -10.98 8.83
CA ALA A 178 -2.96 -11.29 8.24
C ALA A 178 -4.06 -10.25 8.58
N ARG A 179 -3.85 -9.43 9.61
CA ARG A 179 -4.78 -8.34 9.94
C ARG A 179 -4.88 -7.29 8.82
N ILE A 180 -3.84 -7.12 7.99
CA ILE A 180 -3.85 -6.19 6.86
C ILE A 180 -4.81 -6.66 5.75
N GLU A 181 -5.05 -7.97 5.64
CA GLU A 181 -5.98 -8.53 4.67
C GLU A 181 -7.42 -8.05 4.91
N HIS A 182 -7.79 -7.76 6.18
CA HIS A 182 -9.06 -7.12 6.49
C HIS A 182 -9.17 -5.72 5.92
N VAL A 183 -8.05 -4.96 5.89
CA VAL A 183 -8.01 -3.62 5.30
C VAL A 183 -8.27 -3.71 3.80
N PHE A 184 -7.49 -4.53 3.10
CA PHE A 184 -7.60 -4.69 1.65
C PHE A 184 -8.92 -5.34 1.24
N GLY A 185 -9.37 -6.36 1.96
CA GLY A 185 -10.66 -7.02 1.71
C GLY A 185 -11.83 -6.05 1.86
N ALA A 186 -11.85 -5.24 2.91
CA ALA A 186 -12.88 -4.22 3.11
C ALA A 186 -12.87 -3.15 1.99
N GLN A 187 -11.69 -2.75 1.53
CA GLN A 187 -11.55 -1.81 0.42
C GLN A 187 -12.05 -2.40 -0.91
N GLN A 188 -11.67 -3.64 -1.22
CA GLN A 188 -12.09 -4.32 -2.45
C GLN A 188 -13.60 -4.60 -2.51
N ASN A 189 -14.22 -4.86 -1.37
CA ASN A 189 -15.66 -5.12 -1.26
C ASN A 189 -16.49 -3.82 -1.17
N ALA A 190 -15.86 -2.66 -0.97
CA ALA A 190 -16.56 -1.39 -1.00
C ALA A 190 -17.03 -1.03 -2.43
N PRO A 191 -18.14 -0.29 -2.59
CA PRO A 191 -18.57 0.18 -3.90
C PRO A 191 -17.45 0.92 -4.65
N GLY A 192 -17.12 0.47 -5.86
CA GLY A 192 -16.03 1.02 -6.67
C GLY A 192 -14.62 0.72 -6.14
N GLY A 193 -14.46 -0.24 -5.21
CA GLY A 193 -13.18 -0.59 -4.58
C GLY A 193 -12.26 -1.46 -5.43
N ARG A 194 -12.82 -2.24 -6.36
CA ARG A 194 -12.05 -3.23 -7.14
C ARG A 194 -11.23 -2.64 -8.27
N ILE A 195 -11.64 -1.51 -8.82
CA ILE A 195 -11.01 -0.90 -9.99
C ILE A 195 -11.08 0.63 -9.92
N VAL A 196 -9.99 1.30 -10.19
CA VAL A 196 -9.94 2.76 -10.33
C VAL A 196 -10.11 3.10 -11.81
N ARG A 197 -11.14 3.88 -12.13
CA ARG A 197 -11.46 4.28 -13.51
C ARG A 197 -10.97 5.69 -13.86
N THR A 198 -10.31 6.37 -12.92
CA THR A 198 -9.69 7.68 -13.19
C THR A 198 -8.38 7.49 -13.95
N ILE A 199 -8.02 8.48 -14.76
CA ILE A 199 -6.81 8.48 -15.59
C ILE A 199 -5.76 9.36 -14.92
N GLY A 200 -4.55 8.82 -14.77
CA GLY A 200 -3.37 9.50 -14.25
C GLY A 200 -3.21 9.37 -12.74
N ILE A 201 -1.94 9.39 -12.30
CA ILE A 201 -1.53 9.15 -10.91
C ILE A 201 -2.15 10.13 -9.91
N VAL A 202 -2.32 11.39 -10.28
CA VAL A 202 -2.89 12.42 -9.39
C VAL A 202 -4.33 12.08 -9.00
N ARG A 203 -5.16 11.68 -9.97
CA ARG A 203 -6.53 11.28 -9.72
C ARG A 203 -6.61 9.92 -9.04
N ALA A 204 -5.70 8.99 -9.38
CA ALA A 204 -5.59 7.70 -8.72
C ALA A 204 -5.24 7.88 -7.23
N ARG A 205 -4.28 8.73 -6.88
CA ARG A 205 -3.94 9.10 -5.49
C ARG A 205 -5.15 9.64 -4.73
N ALA A 206 -5.87 10.58 -5.31
CA ALA A 206 -7.07 11.13 -4.68
C ALA A 206 -8.13 10.05 -4.45
N LYS A 207 -8.41 9.18 -5.44
CA LYS A 207 -9.41 8.12 -5.33
C LYS A 207 -9.02 7.08 -4.29
N ILE A 208 -7.78 6.61 -4.30
CA ILE A 208 -7.26 5.61 -3.37
C ILE A 208 -7.18 6.21 -1.95
N GLY A 209 -6.73 7.45 -1.80
CA GLY A 209 -6.72 8.15 -0.51
C GLY A 209 -8.12 8.29 0.10
N LEU A 210 -9.14 8.61 -0.70
CA LEU A 210 -10.54 8.61 -0.26
C LEU A 210 -11.02 7.21 0.15
N GLN A 211 -10.58 6.14 -0.52
CA GLN A 211 -10.88 4.76 -0.12
C GLN A 211 -10.24 4.41 1.22
N ASN A 212 -8.98 4.82 1.45
CA ASN A 212 -8.27 4.66 2.72
C ASN A 212 -9.01 5.42 3.85
N LEU A 213 -9.40 6.66 3.62
CA LEU A 213 -10.17 7.46 4.57
C LEU A 213 -11.54 6.84 4.88
N ALA A 214 -12.28 6.42 3.86
CA ALA A 214 -13.58 5.78 4.03
C ALA A 214 -13.47 4.45 4.80
N TYR A 215 -12.39 3.69 4.60
CA TYR A 215 -12.08 2.51 5.40
C TYR A 215 -11.90 2.89 6.88
N ASN A 216 -11.07 3.89 7.17
CA ASN A 216 -10.80 4.32 8.55
C ASN A 216 -12.06 4.82 9.26
N ILE A 217 -12.94 5.58 8.58
CA ILE A 217 -14.21 6.03 9.13
C ILE A 217 -15.10 4.83 9.50
N ARG A 218 -15.27 3.86 8.61
CA ARG A 218 -16.04 2.65 8.88
C ARG A 218 -15.43 1.83 10.02
N ARG A 219 -14.11 1.77 10.07
CA ARG A 219 -13.40 1.06 11.12
C ARG A 219 -13.58 1.71 12.47
N LEU A 220 -13.54 3.05 12.56
CA LEU A 220 -13.83 3.80 13.78
C LEU A 220 -15.24 3.46 14.31
N VAL A 221 -16.27 3.53 13.45
CA VAL A 221 -17.64 3.16 13.83
C VAL A 221 -17.72 1.75 14.40
N THR A 222 -16.98 0.80 13.80
CA THR A 222 -16.93 -0.57 14.31
C THR A 222 -16.26 -0.64 15.69
N LEU A 223 -15.16 0.09 15.88
CA LEU A 223 -14.43 0.12 17.16
C LEU A 223 -15.27 0.75 18.28
N GLU A 224 -15.97 1.82 17.98
CA GLU A 224 -16.87 2.49 18.94
C GLU A 224 -18.05 1.58 19.35
N ARG A 225 -18.64 0.82 18.40
CA ARG A 225 -19.68 -0.17 18.70
C ARG A 225 -19.15 -1.30 19.60
N LEU A 226 -17.93 -1.78 19.35
CA LEU A 226 -17.31 -2.83 20.17
C LEU A 226 -16.91 -2.32 21.56
N ALA A 227 -16.64 -1.04 21.72
CA ALA A 227 -16.35 -0.44 23.03
C ALA A 227 -17.60 -0.16 23.87
N ALA A 228 -18.75 -0.04 23.21
CA ALA A 228 -20.04 0.20 23.85
C ALA A 228 -20.82 -1.10 24.21
N ALA A 229 -20.34 -2.26 23.72
CA ALA A 229 -20.92 -3.58 24.00
C ALA A 229 -20.23 -4.28 25.15
#